data_17ff05aace7309d6a7d65d45772039b6
#
_entry.id   17ff05aace7309d6a7d65d45772039b6
#
_cell.length_a   1.000
_cell.length_b   1.000
_cell.length_c   1.000
_cell.angle_alpha   90.00
_cell.angle_beta   90.00
_cell.angle_gamma   90.00
#
_symmetry.space_group_name_H-M   'P 1'
#
loop_
_entity.id
_entity.type
_entity.pdbx_description
1 polymer ?
#
loop_
_entity_poly.entity_id
_entity_poly.type
_entity_poly.pdbx_seq_one_letter_code
_entity_poly.pdbx_strand_id
1 'polypeptide(L)'
;MAATGRRIRVTEYLDLDLDSERWRCNRCGHLLGPARDNYKKGCLLYDRDPREIHTPIVEGKFTFSPDPLWVRIVEFYCPECGTQMETEYLPPGHPVTWDIEIDLDALKERLAHGDLAINDNRLEVGQ
;
A
#
# COMPACT_ATOMS: atom_id res chain seq x y z
N MET A 1 7.09 -21.81 10.53
CA MET A 1 6.00 -22.23 9.68
C MET A 1 5.09 -21.06 9.38
N ALA A 2 4.76 -20.91 8.15
CA ALA A 2 3.89 -19.82 7.76
C ALA A 2 2.52 -19.99 8.42
N ALA A 3 2.01 -18.91 8.97
CA ALA A 3 0.64 -18.92 9.45
C ALA A 3 -0.26 -19.24 8.27
N THR A 4 -1.18 -20.17 8.48
CA THR A 4 -2.14 -20.57 7.46
C THR A 4 -3.39 -19.72 7.53
N GLY A 5 -3.23 -18.45 7.98
CA GLY A 5 -4.33 -17.54 8.07
C GLY A 5 -4.91 -17.20 6.71
N ARG A 6 -6.18 -16.82 6.71
CA ARG A 6 -6.84 -16.37 5.49
C ARG A 6 -6.22 -15.05 5.03
N ARG A 7 -5.75 -15.02 3.81
CA ARG A 7 -5.15 -13.84 3.22
C ARG A 7 -5.96 -13.35 2.05
N ILE A 8 -6.06 -12.03 1.94
CA ILE A 8 -6.76 -11.37 0.83
C ILE A 8 -5.77 -10.44 0.16
N ARG A 9 -5.61 -10.57 -1.15
CA ARG A 9 -4.79 -9.64 -1.92
C ARG A 9 -5.55 -8.31 -2.04
N VAL A 10 -4.95 -7.25 -1.57
CA VAL A 10 -5.53 -5.91 -1.58
C VAL A 10 -4.96 -5.09 -2.73
N THR A 11 -3.63 -5.08 -2.86
CA THR A 11 -2.96 -4.49 -4.02
C THR A 11 -1.99 -5.50 -4.59
N GLU A 12 -1.20 -5.10 -5.58
CA GLU A 12 -0.24 -6.00 -6.21
C GLU A 12 0.74 -6.61 -5.21
N TYR A 13 1.14 -5.86 -4.19
CA TYR A 13 2.14 -6.31 -3.22
C TYR A 13 1.65 -6.34 -1.78
N LEU A 14 0.43 -5.90 -1.52
CA LEU A 14 -0.12 -5.81 -0.17
C LEU A 14 -1.23 -6.82 0.04
N ASP A 15 -1.05 -7.67 1.04
CA ASP A 15 -2.07 -8.60 1.49
C ASP A 15 -2.63 -8.19 2.84
N LEU A 16 -3.88 -8.51 3.06
CA LEU A 16 -4.51 -8.46 4.37
C LEU A 16 -4.51 -9.87 4.94
N ASP A 17 -3.83 -10.05 6.08
CA ASP A 17 -3.91 -11.30 6.85
C ASP A 17 -5.11 -11.16 7.78
N LEU A 18 -6.21 -11.80 7.43
CA LEU A 18 -7.47 -11.60 8.11
C LEU A 18 -7.48 -12.18 9.53
N ASP A 19 -6.83 -13.31 9.72
CA ASP A 19 -6.86 -13.98 11.02
C ASP A 19 -5.97 -13.29 12.05
N SER A 20 -4.79 -12.82 11.64
CA SER A 20 -3.92 -12.05 12.52
C SER A 20 -4.28 -10.55 12.55
N GLU A 21 -5.15 -10.10 11.65
CA GLU A 21 -5.52 -8.69 11.46
C GLU A 21 -4.29 -7.82 11.25
N ARG A 22 -3.46 -8.23 10.29
CA ARG A 22 -2.23 -7.50 9.97
C ARG A 22 -2.06 -7.33 8.47
N TRP A 23 -1.48 -6.22 8.11
CA TRP A 23 -1.01 -6.01 6.74
C TRP A 23 0.26 -6.83 6.51
N ARG A 24 0.40 -7.35 5.30
CA ARG A 24 1.54 -8.21 4.97
C ARG A 24 2.04 -7.89 3.57
N CYS A 25 3.36 -7.81 3.42
CA CYS A 25 3.99 -7.79 2.09
C CYS A 25 3.86 -9.18 1.48
N ASN A 26 3.26 -9.30 0.31
CA ASN A 26 3.08 -10.62 -0.30
C ASN A 26 4.31 -11.14 -1.02
N ARG A 27 5.37 -10.32 -1.14
CA ARG A 27 6.63 -10.76 -1.74
C ARG A 27 7.52 -11.50 -0.73
N CYS A 28 7.58 -11.04 0.51
CA CYS A 28 8.44 -11.64 1.52
C CYS A 28 7.71 -12.12 2.77
N GLY A 29 6.45 -11.78 2.92
CA GLY A 29 5.65 -12.17 4.08
C GLY A 29 5.83 -11.28 5.31
N HIS A 30 6.59 -10.21 5.20
CA HIS A 30 6.82 -9.30 6.33
C HIS A 30 5.51 -8.65 6.79
N LEU A 31 5.30 -8.59 8.10
CA LEU A 31 4.13 -7.96 8.68
C LEU A 31 4.35 -6.46 8.77
N LEU A 32 3.46 -5.70 8.16
CA LEU A 32 3.59 -4.24 8.04
C LEU A 32 2.84 -3.48 9.14
N GLY A 33 2.15 -4.18 10.01
CA GLY A 33 1.45 -3.57 11.13
C GLY A 33 -0.02 -3.95 11.20
N PRO A 34 -0.74 -3.38 12.16
CA PRO A 34 -2.15 -3.72 12.35
C PRO A 34 -2.99 -3.33 11.13
N ALA A 35 -3.90 -4.23 10.75
CA ALA A 35 -4.79 -3.99 9.61
C ALA A 35 -5.84 -2.92 9.90
N ARG A 36 -6.03 -2.58 11.17
CA ARG A 36 -6.93 -1.49 11.57
C ARG A 36 -6.28 -0.12 11.51
N ASP A 37 -5.02 -0.06 11.05
CA ASP A 37 -4.27 1.16 10.90
C ASP A 37 -3.73 1.26 9.47
N ASN A 38 -3.13 2.38 9.16
CA ASN A 38 -2.55 2.63 7.84
C ASN A 38 -1.32 1.74 7.63
N TYR A 39 -1.33 0.91 6.58
CA TYR A 39 -0.21 0.02 6.28
C TYR A 39 1.09 0.80 6.03
N LYS A 40 0.98 2.04 5.58
CA LYS A 40 2.15 2.88 5.28
C LYS A 40 3.00 3.14 6.51
N LYS A 41 2.42 3.06 7.70
CA LYS A 41 3.19 3.22 8.95
C LYS A 41 4.22 2.13 9.16
N GLY A 42 4.03 0.97 8.54
CA GLY A 42 5.00 -0.12 8.60
C GLY A 42 6.01 -0.11 7.47
N CYS A 43 5.96 0.85 6.57
CA CYS A 43 6.84 0.95 5.42
C CYS A 43 7.96 1.94 5.67
N LEU A 44 9.07 1.74 4.95
CA LEU A 44 10.08 2.79 4.83
C LEU A 44 9.56 3.84 3.87
N LEU A 45 9.74 5.09 4.23
CA LEU A 45 9.27 6.21 3.43
C LEU A 45 10.45 6.96 2.83
N TYR A 46 10.37 7.24 1.54
CA TYR A 46 11.33 8.10 0.87
C TYR A 46 10.59 9.24 0.18
N ASP A 47 10.92 10.47 0.59
CA ASP A 47 10.38 11.70 0.01
C ASP A 47 11.31 12.11 -1.13
N ARG A 48 10.92 11.77 -2.35
CA ARG A 48 11.76 11.94 -3.52
C ARG A 48 11.46 13.26 -4.21
N ASP A 49 12.52 13.95 -4.60
CA ASP A 49 12.41 15.12 -5.48
C ASP A 49 11.93 14.63 -6.86
N PRO A 50 10.86 15.19 -7.41
CA PRO A 50 10.35 14.73 -8.70
C PRO A 50 11.36 14.84 -9.86
N ARG A 51 12.36 15.69 -9.74
CA ARG A 51 13.41 15.82 -10.75
C ARG A 51 14.31 14.59 -10.83
N GLU A 52 14.30 13.72 -9.82
CA GLU A 52 15.05 12.47 -9.86
C GLU A 52 14.43 11.47 -10.83
N ILE A 53 13.13 11.57 -11.08
CA ILE A 53 12.39 10.66 -11.96
C ILE A 53 12.06 11.34 -13.28
N HIS A 54 11.51 12.55 -13.18
CA HIS A 54 11.13 13.34 -14.35
C HIS A 54 12.26 14.29 -14.69
N THR A 55 13.19 13.83 -15.52
CA THR A 55 14.37 14.60 -15.87
C THR A 55 13.98 15.89 -16.59
N PRO A 56 14.47 17.05 -16.13
CA PRO A 56 14.22 18.29 -16.84
C PRO A 56 14.80 18.23 -18.25
N ILE A 57 14.14 18.90 -19.20
CA ILE A 57 14.66 19.03 -20.55
C ILE A 57 15.90 19.93 -20.47
N VAL A 58 17.02 19.41 -20.95
CA VAL A 58 18.29 20.13 -20.92
C VAL A 58 18.32 21.24 -21.95
N GLU A 59 17.71 20.99 -23.11
CA GLU A 59 17.65 21.95 -24.19
C GLU A 59 16.28 22.60 -24.18
N GLY A 60 16.20 23.84 -23.83
CA GLY A 60 14.94 24.53 -23.82
C GLY A 60 14.68 25.24 -22.51
N LYS A 61 13.58 25.96 -22.49
CA LYS A 61 13.26 26.87 -21.40
C LYS A 61 12.21 26.30 -20.46
N PHE A 62 11.76 25.10 -20.69
CA PHE A 62 10.75 24.47 -19.83
C PHE A 62 11.14 23.03 -19.54
N THR A 63 10.52 22.49 -18.51
CA THR A 63 10.72 21.12 -18.08
C THR A 63 9.38 20.45 -17.89
N PHE A 64 9.34 19.13 -18.13
CA PHE A 64 8.16 18.35 -17.81
C PHE A 64 8.22 17.80 -16.37
N SER A 65 9.31 18.05 -15.68
CA SER A 65 9.41 17.65 -14.28
C SER A 65 8.54 18.56 -13.41
N PRO A 66 7.70 17.98 -12.51
CA PRO A 66 6.97 18.80 -11.55
C PRO A 66 7.91 19.61 -10.66
N ASP A 67 7.46 20.80 -10.28
CA ASP A 67 8.24 21.66 -9.39
C ASP A 67 8.26 21.06 -7.98
N PRO A 68 9.44 20.77 -7.40
CA PRO A 68 9.53 20.19 -6.08
C PRO A 68 9.00 21.09 -4.96
N LEU A 69 8.77 22.38 -5.24
CA LEU A 69 8.13 23.28 -4.28
C LEU A 69 6.61 23.08 -4.23
N TRP A 70 6.03 22.38 -5.22
CA TRP A 70 4.60 22.15 -5.31
C TRP A 70 4.24 20.68 -5.14
N VAL A 71 5.13 19.77 -5.55
CA VAL A 71 4.87 18.34 -5.57
C VAL A 71 6.10 17.58 -5.10
N ARG A 72 5.86 16.61 -4.24
CA ARG A 72 6.86 15.62 -3.84
C ARG A 72 6.36 14.24 -4.24
N ILE A 73 7.28 13.36 -4.56
CA ILE A 73 6.96 11.94 -4.82
C ILE A 73 7.32 11.19 -3.55
N VAL A 74 6.31 10.64 -2.89
CA VAL A 74 6.52 9.93 -1.62
C VAL A 74 6.38 8.44 -1.90
N GLU A 75 7.45 7.70 -1.68
CA GLU A 75 7.51 6.27 -1.98
C GLU A 75 7.55 5.48 -0.68
N PHE A 76 6.89 4.33 -0.69
CA PHE A 76 6.77 3.46 0.48
C PHE A 76 7.32 2.09 0.12
N TYR A 77 8.24 1.59 0.96
CA TYR A 77 8.94 0.33 0.69
C TYR A 77 8.76 -0.63 1.85
N CYS A 78 8.67 -1.93 1.52
CA CYS A 78 8.74 -2.96 2.54
C CYS A 78 10.13 -2.91 3.20
N PRO A 79 10.21 -2.78 4.52
CA PRO A 79 11.52 -2.67 5.17
C PRO A 79 12.33 -3.96 5.12
N GLU A 80 11.69 -5.09 4.83
CA GLU A 80 12.39 -6.37 4.80
C GLU A 80 12.95 -6.69 3.43
N CYS A 81 12.15 -6.57 2.36
CA CYS A 81 12.58 -6.98 1.02
C CYS A 81 12.79 -5.82 0.05
N GLY A 82 12.44 -4.60 0.44
CA GLY A 82 12.62 -3.43 -0.42
C GLY A 82 11.60 -3.26 -1.52
N THR A 83 10.57 -4.11 -1.58
CA THR A 83 9.51 -3.95 -2.57
C THR A 83 8.81 -2.61 -2.38
N GLN A 84 8.64 -1.86 -3.48
CA GLN A 84 7.89 -0.62 -3.45
C GLN A 84 6.41 -0.92 -3.35
N MET A 85 5.82 -0.53 -2.23
CA MET A 85 4.42 -0.86 -1.92
C MET A 85 3.45 0.15 -2.50
N GLU A 86 3.83 1.42 -2.52
CA GLU A 86 2.96 2.50 -2.96
C GLU A 86 3.76 3.74 -3.29
N THR A 87 3.18 4.60 -4.12
CA THR A 87 3.74 5.92 -4.44
C THR A 87 2.62 6.94 -4.41
N GLU A 88 2.86 8.08 -3.77
CA GLU A 88 1.92 9.19 -3.72
C GLU A 88 2.58 10.46 -4.23
N TYR A 89 1.82 11.26 -4.97
CA TYR A 89 2.22 12.61 -5.33
C TYR A 89 1.52 13.55 -4.37
N LEU A 90 2.30 14.20 -3.50
CA LEU A 90 1.75 15.04 -2.43
C LEU A 90 2.38 16.43 -2.44
N PRO A 91 1.63 17.48 -2.07
CA PRO A 91 2.25 18.78 -1.81
C PRO A 91 3.27 18.66 -0.69
N PRO A 92 4.33 19.49 -0.71
CA PRO A 92 5.32 19.46 0.38
C PRO A 92 4.65 19.65 1.74
N GLY A 93 5.03 18.83 2.71
CA GLY A 93 4.49 18.89 4.06
C GLY A 93 3.11 18.28 4.25
N HIS A 94 2.48 17.78 3.19
CA HIS A 94 1.20 17.11 3.30
C HIS A 94 1.41 15.75 3.99
N PRO A 95 0.58 15.40 4.99
CA PRO A 95 0.71 14.08 5.61
C PRO A 95 0.35 12.97 4.64
N VAL A 96 0.95 11.78 4.86
CA VAL A 96 0.61 10.62 4.03
C VAL A 96 -0.88 10.30 4.17
N THR A 97 -1.48 9.83 3.08
CA THR A 97 -2.90 9.54 3.07
C THR A 97 -3.16 8.14 3.61
N TRP A 98 -4.32 7.97 4.22
CA TRP A 98 -4.82 6.65 4.58
C TRP A 98 -5.79 6.22 3.49
N ASP A 99 -5.22 5.72 2.39
CA ASP A 99 -5.98 5.44 1.18
C ASP A 99 -6.71 4.09 1.21
N ILE A 100 -6.26 3.17 2.04
CA ILE A 100 -6.89 1.85 2.16
C ILE A 100 -7.31 1.64 3.59
N GLU A 101 -8.58 1.90 3.84
CA GLU A 101 -9.19 1.71 5.15
C GLU A 101 -10.29 0.66 5.01
N ILE A 102 -10.15 -0.45 5.74
CA ILE A 102 -11.07 -1.58 5.64
C ILE A 102 -11.79 -1.75 6.97
N ASP A 103 -13.11 -1.86 6.90
CA ASP A 103 -13.90 -2.23 8.05
C ASP A 103 -13.80 -3.74 8.24
N LEU A 104 -12.85 -4.16 9.09
CA LEU A 104 -12.56 -5.57 9.31
C LEU A 104 -13.73 -6.33 9.91
N ASP A 105 -14.46 -5.69 10.81
CA ASP A 105 -15.57 -6.36 11.49
C ASP A 105 -16.70 -6.64 10.49
N ALA A 106 -17.03 -5.67 9.65
CA ALA A 106 -18.03 -5.86 8.60
C ALA A 106 -17.56 -6.89 7.58
N LEU A 107 -16.29 -6.88 7.21
CA LEU A 107 -15.74 -7.86 6.27
C LEU A 107 -15.84 -9.27 6.81
N LYS A 108 -15.45 -9.49 8.07
CA LYS A 108 -15.54 -10.80 8.69
C LYS A 108 -16.98 -11.28 8.80
N GLU A 109 -17.89 -10.38 9.13
CA GLU A 109 -19.30 -10.71 9.21
C GLU A 109 -19.86 -11.13 7.85
N ARG A 110 -19.53 -10.41 6.79
CA ARG A 110 -20.00 -10.75 5.45
C ARG A 110 -19.42 -12.08 4.97
N LEU A 111 -18.16 -12.38 5.33
CA LEU A 111 -17.58 -13.67 5.02
C LEU A 111 -18.27 -14.80 5.79
N ALA A 112 -18.62 -14.57 7.05
CA ALA A 112 -19.31 -15.55 7.86
C ALA A 112 -20.72 -15.84 7.33
N HIS A 113 -21.40 -14.84 6.77
CA HIS A 113 -22.74 -14.99 6.22
C HIS A 113 -22.75 -15.51 4.78
N GLY A 114 -21.59 -15.63 4.14
CA GLY A 114 -21.51 -16.11 2.77
C GLY A 114 -21.76 -15.06 1.69
N ASP A 115 -21.91 -13.79 2.09
CA ASP A 115 -22.03 -12.70 1.13
C ASP A 115 -20.75 -12.49 0.33
N LEU A 116 -19.63 -12.78 0.97
CA LEU A 116 -18.30 -12.74 0.37
C LEU A 116 -17.61 -14.06 0.61
N ALA A 117 -16.68 -14.40 -0.26
CA ALA A 117 -15.85 -15.59 -0.13
C ALA A 117 -14.41 -15.25 -0.51
N ILE A 118 -13.46 -16.00 0.07
CA ILE A 118 -12.06 -15.90 -0.30
C ILE A 118 -11.72 -17.10 -1.15
N ASN A 119 -11.26 -16.85 -2.36
CA ASN A 119 -10.86 -17.90 -3.29
C ASN A 119 -9.51 -17.52 -3.89
N ASP A 120 -8.49 -18.35 -3.65
CA ASP A 120 -7.14 -18.13 -4.14
C ASP A 120 -6.61 -16.75 -3.73
N ASN A 121 -6.78 -16.41 -2.44
CA ASN A 121 -6.39 -15.14 -1.84
C ASN A 121 -7.10 -13.92 -2.42
N ARG A 122 -8.19 -14.14 -3.12
CA ARG A 122 -9.00 -13.06 -3.69
C ARG A 122 -10.37 -13.03 -3.05
N LEU A 123 -10.85 -11.82 -2.84
CA LEU A 123 -12.19 -11.60 -2.31
C LEU A 123 -13.18 -11.63 -3.46
N GLU A 124 -14.20 -12.45 -3.33
CA GLU A 124 -15.23 -12.60 -4.34
C GLU A 124 -16.61 -12.47 -3.72
N VAL A 125 -17.60 -12.08 -4.55
CA VAL A 125 -18.97 -12.06 -4.12
C VAL A 125 -19.44 -13.51 -3.96
N GLY A 126 -19.98 -13.83 -2.78
CA GLY A 126 -20.53 -15.14 -2.50
C GLY A 126 -21.83 -15.37 -3.25
N GLN A 127 -22.15 -16.63 -3.45
CA GLN A 127 -23.41 -17.01 -4.11
C GLN A 127 -24.38 -17.59 -3.11
#